data_9417d12abfc8857edb52f17e81a471bd
#
_entry.id   9417d12abfc8857edb52f17e81a471bd
#
_cell.length_a   1.000
_cell.length_b   1.000
_cell.length_c   1.000
_cell.angle_alpha   90.00
_cell.angle_beta   90.00
_cell.angle_gamma   90.00
#
_symmetry.space_group_name_H-M   'P 1'
#
loop_
_entity.id
_entity.type
_entity.pdbx_description
1 polymer ?
#
loop_
_entity_poly.entity_id
_entity_poly.type
_entity_poly.pdbx_seq_one_letter_code
_entity_poly.pdbx_strand_id
1 'polypeptide(L)'
;MKKNDSTAPLSLPVFRQISAIAARQDVPAFVVGGYVRDFYLGRPSTDIDVVVVGSGIGLAEELGRELRTKVSVYKTFGTAALRTRGVEVEFVGARKESYVRDSRKPQVEAGTLEDDQRRRDFTINAMAWSLAEEDFGRLVDPFDGMRDLHEGIIRTPCD
;
A
#
# COMPACT_ATOMS: atom_id res chain seq x y z
N MET A 1 12.69 22.53 19.17
CA MET A 1 11.23 22.33 19.14
C MET A 1 10.93 20.90 18.73
N LYS A 2 10.33 20.12 19.60
CA LYS A 2 9.96 18.75 19.27
C LYS A 2 8.88 18.79 18.19
N LYS A 3 9.15 18.21 17.03
CA LYS A 3 8.11 18.00 16.03
C LYS A 3 7.04 17.11 16.65
N ASN A 4 5.83 17.56 16.57
CA ASN A 4 4.69 16.81 17.05
C ASN A 4 4.62 15.48 16.29
N ASP A 5 4.68 14.36 17.00
CA ASP A 5 4.65 13.02 16.38
C ASP A 5 3.42 12.78 15.50
N SER A 6 2.38 13.59 15.68
CA SER A 6 1.17 13.54 14.86
C SER A 6 1.39 13.87 13.38
N THR A 7 2.55 14.45 13.02
CA THR A 7 2.90 14.77 11.64
C THR A 7 3.82 13.72 11.00
N ALA A 8 4.27 12.72 11.76
CA ALA A 8 5.11 11.67 11.23
C ALA A 8 4.29 10.69 10.38
N PRO A 9 4.82 10.25 9.23
CA PRO A 9 4.18 9.17 8.48
C PRO A 9 4.01 7.93 9.35
N LEU A 10 2.93 7.18 9.10
CA LEU A 10 2.70 5.91 9.78
C LEU A 10 2.55 6.04 11.31
N SER A 11 1.90 7.13 11.77
CA SER A 11 1.70 7.39 13.20
C SER A 11 0.61 6.51 13.86
N LEU A 12 -0.30 5.91 13.06
CA LEU A 12 -1.35 5.06 13.62
C LEU A 12 -0.80 3.72 14.10
N PRO A 13 -1.30 3.19 15.23
CA PRO A 13 -0.82 1.90 15.76
C PRO A 13 -0.91 0.74 14.78
N VAL A 14 -1.92 0.74 13.89
CA VAL A 14 -2.12 -0.35 12.92
C VAL A 14 -0.90 -0.56 12.03
N PHE A 15 -0.17 0.49 11.69
CA PHE A 15 1.02 0.37 10.85
C PHE A 15 2.14 -0.46 11.49
N ARG A 16 2.37 -0.28 12.79
CA ARG A 16 3.35 -1.09 13.52
C ARG A 16 2.89 -2.54 13.66
N GLN A 17 1.59 -2.75 13.83
CA GLN A 17 1.01 -4.09 13.88
C GLN A 17 1.20 -4.81 12.55
N ILE A 18 0.91 -4.14 11.44
CA ILE A 18 1.14 -4.69 10.10
C ILE A 18 2.62 -5.00 9.88
N SER A 19 3.50 -4.09 10.26
CA SER A 19 4.95 -4.25 10.13
C SER A 19 5.44 -5.52 10.87
N ALA A 20 4.99 -5.72 12.09
CA ALA A 20 5.37 -6.89 12.87
C ALA A 20 4.90 -8.19 12.23
N ILE A 21 3.68 -8.23 11.72
CA ILE A 21 3.13 -9.42 11.04
C ILE A 21 3.88 -9.69 9.74
N ALA A 22 4.14 -8.66 8.95
CA ALA A 22 4.88 -8.79 7.70
C ALA A 22 6.29 -9.35 7.93
N ALA A 23 6.95 -8.91 9.02
CA ALA A 23 8.25 -9.45 9.41
C ALA A 23 8.17 -10.93 9.77
N ARG A 24 7.15 -11.34 10.53
CA ARG A 24 6.96 -12.75 10.89
C ARG A 24 6.65 -13.64 9.68
N GLN A 25 5.90 -13.12 8.71
CA GLN A 25 5.57 -13.82 7.47
C GLN A 25 6.68 -13.73 6.42
N ASP A 26 7.70 -12.91 6.69
CA ASP A 26 8.82 -12.66 5.78
C ASP A 26 8.34 -12.16 4.41
N VAL A 27 7.46 -11.16 4.44
CA VAL A 27 6.94 -10.52 3.22
C VAL A 27 7.14 -9.01 3.30
N PRO A 28 7.62 -8.36 2.23
CA PRO A 28 7.61 -6.90 2.15
C PRO A 28 6.18 -6.36 2.07
N ALA A 29 5.92 -5.28 2.79
CA ALA A 29 4.62 -4.61 2.78
C ALA A 29 4.82 -3.10 2.74
N PHE A 30 3.88 -2.41 2.06
CA PHE A 30 3.98 -0.98 1.81
C PHE A 30 2.60 -0.33 1.89
N VAL A 31 2.52 0.85 2.49
CA VAL A 31 1.35 1.71 2.37
C VAL A 31 1.47 2.47 1.06
N VAL A 32 0.40 2.49 0.26
CA VAL A 32 0.45 3.05 -1.09
C VAL A 32 -0.74 3.96 -1.38
N GLY A 33 -0.66 4.71 -2.45
CA GLY A 33 -1.79 5.37 -3.07
C GLY A 33 -2.26 6.64 -2.39
N GLY A 34 -3.57 6.80 -2.36
CA GLY A 34 -4.20 8.05 -1.91
C GLY A 34 -3.89 8.44 -0.47
N TYR A 35 -3.69 7.47 0.41
CA TYR A 35 -3.33 7.75 1.81
C TYR A 35 -1.98 8.46 1.90
N VAL A 36 -0.98 8.01 1.13
CA VAL A 36 0.35 8.63 1.09
C VAL A 36 0.26 10.03 0.49
N ARG A 37 -0.42 10.15 -0.65
CA ARG A 37 -0.65 11.46 -1.30
C ARG A 37 -1.31 12.44 -0.35
N ASP A 38 -2.40 12.03 0.30
CA ASP A 38 -3.20 12.91 1.15
C ASP A 38 -2.42 13.37 2.40
N PHE A 39 -1.53 12.54 2.92
CA PHE A 39 -0.65 12.93 4.01
C PHE A 39 0.17 14.19 3.63
N TYR A 40 0.77 14.19 2.44
CA TYR A 40 1.58 15.31 1.98
C TYR A 40 0.74 16.53 1.58
N LEU A 41 -0.53 16.32 1.25
CA LEU A 41 -1.48 17.42 1.00
C LEU A 41 -2.10 17.98 2.29
N GLY A 42 -1.81 17.38 3.43
CA GLY A 42 -2.42 17.77 4.69
C GLY A 42 -3.91 17.44 4.79
N ARG A 43 -4.37 16.46 4.02
CA ARG A 43 -5.77 16.01 4.01
C ARG A 43 -5.94 14.75 4.84
N PRO A 44 -6.94 14.70 5.72
CA PRO A 44 -7.21 13.46 6.46
C PRO A 44 -7.75 12.38 5.52
N SER A 45 -7.35 11.13 5.77
CA SER A 45 -7.86 9.98 5.06
C SER A 45 -8.10 8.83 6.02
N THR A 46 -9.17 8.08 5.80
CA THR A 46 -9.53 6.91 6.60
C THR A 46 -9.36 5.61 5.82
N ASP A 47 -8.98 5.68 4.55
CA ASP A 47 -8.80 4.53 3.69
C ASP A 47 -7.30 4.29 3.48
N ILE A 48 -6.83 3.13 3.93
CA ILE A 48 -5.43 2.74 3.87
C ILE A 48 -5.31 1.57 2.91
N ASP A 49 -4.45 1.71 1.90
CA ASP A 49 -4.14 0.63 0.96
C ASP A 49 -2.74 0.08 1.27
N VAL A 50 -2.67 -1.22 1.46
CA VAL A 50 -1.40 -1.93 1.72
C VAL A 50 -1.14 -2.92 0.60
N VAL A 51 0.02 -2.78 -0.04
CA VAL A 51 0.53 -3.75 -1.01
C VAL A 51 1.48 -4.69 -0.30
N VAL A 52 1.26 -5.98 -0.47
CA VAL A 52 2.10 -7.04 0.10
C VAL A 52 2.80 -7.76 -1.04
N VAL A 53 4.11 -7.87 -0.97
CA VAL A 53 4.86 -8.69 -1.93
C VAL A 53 4.80 -10.14 -1.43
N GLY A 54 3.64 -10.75 -1.65
CA GLY A 54 3.25 -12.05 -1.12
C GLY A 54 1.73 -12.10 -0.99
N SER A 55 1.23 -12.80 0.02
CA SER A 55 -0.21 -12.92 0.25
C SER A 55 -0.77 -11.78 1.08
N GLY A 56 -1.50 -10.87 0.42
CA GLY A 56 -2.26 -9.83 1.12
C GLY A 56 -3.35 -10.41 2.01
N ILE A 57 -4.02 -11.46 1.53
CA ILE A 57 -5.06 -12.17 2.30
C ILE A 57 -4.46 -12.77 3.59
N GLY A 58 -3.32 -13.44 3.48
CA GLY A 58 -2.68 -14.07 4.64
C GLY A 58 -2.29 -13.06 5.71
N LEU A 59 -1.77 -11.91 5.30
CA LEU A 59 -1.42 -10.84 6.24
C LEU A 59 -2.66 -10.25 6.91
N ALA A 60 -3.70 -9.98 6.12
CA ALA A 60 -4.96 -9.43 6.62
C ALA A 60 -5.64 -10.38 7.64
N GLU A 61 -5.63 -11.68 7.35
CA GLU A 61 -6.24 -12.67 8.24
C GLU A 61 -5.52 -12.72 9.60
N GLU A 62 -4.18 -12.67 9.60
CA GLU A 62 -3.42 -12.66 10.85
C GLU A 62 -3.66 -11.37 11.65
N LEU A 63 -3.69 -10.23 10.98
CA LEU A 63 -4.02 -8.97 11.64
C LEU A 63 -5.42 -8.99 12.22
N GLY A 64 -6.38 -9.53 11.46
CA GLY A 64 -7.76 -9.65 11.95
C GLY A 64 -7.87 -10.50 13.21
N ARG A 65 -7.10 -11.58 13.31
CA ARG A 65 -7.03 -12.40 14.51
C ARG A 65 -6.47 -11.62 15.70
N GLU A 66 -5.39 -10.88 15.50
CA GLU A 66 -4.79 -10.06 16.56
C GLU A 66 -5.72 -8.95 17.05
N LEU A 67 -6.41 -8.30 16.13
CA LEU A 67 -7.31 -7.18 16.45
C LEU A 67 -8.71 -7.65 16.84
N ARG A 68 -9.00 -8.94 16.71
CA ARG A 68 -10.33 -9.52 16.94
C ARG A 68 -11.40 -8.81 16.12
N THR A 69 -11.09 -8.55 14.85
CA THR A 69 -12.00 -7.91 13.91
C THR A 69 -12.24 -8.81 12.71
N LYS A 70 -13.41 -8.62 12.09
CA LYS A 70 -13.79 -9.39 10.91
C LYS A 70 -12.96 -8.96 9.70
N VAL A 71 -12.51 -9.93 8.91
CA VAL A 71 -11.82 -9.71 7.65
C VAL A 71 -12.75 -10.11 6.50
N SER A 72 -12.93 -9.20 5.55
CA SER A 72 -13.64 -9.49 4.30
C SER A 72 -12.61 -9.93 3.26
N VAL A 73 -12.80 -11.11 2.69
CA VAL A 73 -11.83 -11.69 1.75
C VAL A 73 -12.47 -11.79 0.37
N TYR A 74 -11.76 -11.31 -0.64
CA TYR A 74 -12.16 -11.33 -2.04
C TYR A 74 -11.14 -12.16 -2.84
N LYS A 75 -11.27 -13.49 -2.80
CA LYS A 75 -10.27 -14.42 -3.34
C LYS A 75 -10.00 -14.22 -4.83
N THR A 76 -11.04 -13.93 -5.62
CA THR A 76 -10.91 -13.71 -7.07
C THR A 76 -9.92 -12.58 -7.38
N PHE A 77 -9.87 -11.56 -6.53
CA PHE A 77 -9.02 -10.40 -6.73
C PHE A 77 -7.73 -10.45 -5.89
N GLY A 78 -7.59 -11.47 -5.03
CA GLY A 78 -6.44 -11.56 -4.13
C GLY A 78 -6.39 -10.44 -3.09
N THR A 79 -7.55 -9.90 -2.69
CA THR A 79 -7.66 -8.79 -1.75
C THR A 79 -8.39 -9.17 -0.49
N ALA A 80 -8.13 -8.43 0.58
CA ALA A 80 -8.85 -8.55 1.83
C ALA A 80 -8.91 -7.17 2.50
N ALA A 81 -9.95 -6.94 3.30
CA ALA A 81 -10.14 -5.67 3.98
C ALA A 81 -10.62 -5.88 5.41
N LEU A 82 -10.24 -4.97 6.29
CA LEU A 82 -10.74 -4.93 7.66
C LEU A 82 -10.86 -3.49 8.14
N ARG A 83 -11.63 -3.31 9.21
CA ARG A 83 -11.79 -2.02 9.87
C ARG A 83 -11.23 -2.07 11.28
N THR A 84 -10.50 -1.03 11.67
CA THR A 84 -9.99 -0.88 13.02
C THR A 84 -9.89 0.60 13.37
N ARG A 85 -10.42 0.98 14.54
CA ARG A 85 -10.32 2.33 15.10
C ARG A 85 -10.63 3.45 14.09
N GLY A 86 -11.70 3.28 13.30
CA GLY A 86 -12.17 4.31 12.37
C GLY A 86 -11.47 4.35 11.02
N VAL A 87 -10.55 3.42 10.75
CA VAL A 87 -9.90 3.31 9.45
C VAL A 87 -10.24 1.99 8.79
N GLU A 88 -10.29 2.00 7.47
CA GLU A 88 -10.43 0.80 6.65
C GLU A 88 -9.08 0.49 6.01
N VAL A 89 -8.61 -0.75 6.18
CA VAL A 89 -7.34 -1.19 5.60
C VAL A 89 -7.63 -2.28 4.59
N GLU A 90 -7.22 -2.03 3.35
CA GLU A 90 -7.31 -3.00 2.27
C GLU A 90 -5.92 -3.54 1.96
N PHE A 91 -5.83 -4.87 1.83
CA PHE A 91 -4.58 -5.57 1.55
C PHE A 91 -4.68 -6.21 0.17
N VAL A 92 -3.65 -6.00 -0.64
CA VAL A 92 -3.56 -6.60 -1.97
C VAL A 92 -2.15 -7.15 -2.18
N GLY A 93 -2.06 -8.34 -2.79
CA GLY A 93 -0.78 -8.87 -3.23
C GLY A 93 -0.28 -8.08 -4.44
N ALA A 94 1.00 -7.74 -4.47
CA ALA A 94 1.59 -7.05 -5.61
C ALA A 94 1.41 -7.88 -6.88
N ARG A 95 0.97 -7.24 -7.95
CA ARG A 95 0.63 -7.91 -9.20
C ARG A 95 1.36 -7.30 -10.38
N LYS A 96 1.71 -8.18 -11.30
CA LYS A 96 2.20 -7.82 -12.62
C LYS A 96 1.17 -8.27 -13.64
N GLU A 97 0.72 -7.36 -14.49
CA GLU A 97 -0.18 -7.68 -15.59
C GLU A 97 0.64 -7.97 -16.85
N SER A 98 0.35 -9.08 -17.51
CA SER A 98 0.93 -9.42 -18.80
C SER A 98 -0.15 -9.91 -19.75
N TYR A 99 0.05 -9.67 -21.03
CA TYR A 99 -0.86 -10.15 -22.06
C TYR A 99 -0.21 -11.29 -22.83
N VAL A 100 -0.94 -12.41 -22.92
CA VAL A 100 -0.53 -13.52 -23.78
C VAL A 100 -0.97 -13.23 -25.21
N ARG A 101 -0.12 -13.58 -26.18
CA ARG A 101 -0.25 -13.24 -27.60
C ARG A 101 -1.63 -13.51 -28.21
N ASP A 102 -2.35 -14.55 -27.73
CA ASP A 102 -3.64 -14.96 -28.25
C ASP A 102 -4.81 -14.73 -27.30
N SER A 103 -4.60 -13.96 -26.23
CA SER A 103 -5.62 -13.70 -25.23
C SER A 103 -5.85 -12.20 -25.07
N ARG A 104 -7.12 -11.81 -25.01
CA ARG A 104 -7.52 -10.42 -24.72
C ARG A 104 -7.55 -10.12 -23.22
N LYS A 105 -7.44 -11.15 -22.37
CA LYS A 105 -7.45 -10.98 -20.92
C LYS A 105 -6.02 -10.91 -20.43
N PRO A 106 -5.67 -9.92 -19.55
CA PRO A 106 -4.36 -9.90 -18.95
C PRO A 106 -4.20 -11.10 -18.02
N GLN A 107 -3.03 -11.71 -18.03
CA GLN A 107 -2.64 -12.66 -17.01
C GLN A 107 -2.10 -11.90 -15.82
N VAL A 108 -2.54 -12.29 -14.62
CA VAL A 108 -2.08 -11.69 -13.36
C VAL A 108 -1.09 -12.64 -12.71
N GLU A 109 0.11 -12.14 -12.49
CA GLU A 109 1.19 -12.87 -11.84
C GLU A 109 1.62 -12.12 -10.58
N ALA A 110 2.31 -12.82 -9.68
CA ALA A 110 2.95 -12.17 -8.54
C ALA A 110 3.96 -11.14 -9.05
N GLY A 111 3.94 -9.95 -8.50
CA GLY A 111 4.78 -8.84 -8.92
C GLY A 111 5.59 -8.23 -7.78
N THR A 112 6.40 -7.26 -8.12
CA THR A 112 7.15 -6.43 -7.17
C THR A 112 6.35 -5.18 -6.82
N LEU A 113 6.83 -4.43 -5.83
CA LEU A 113 6.26 -3.11 -5.53
C LEU A 113 6.29 -2.21 -6.77
N GLU A 114 7.40 -2.19 -7.50
CA GLU A 114 7.53 -1.34 -8.70
C GLU A 114 6.51 -1.72 -9.78
N ASP A 115 6.23 -3.02 -9.95
CA ASP A 115 5.18 -3.47 -10.87
C ASP A 115 3.83 -2.88 -10.47
N ASP A 116 3.50 -2.87 -9.18
CA ASP A 116 2.27 -2.28 -8.68
C ASP A 116 2.24 -0.76 -8.89
N GLN A 117 3.34 -0.07 -8.59
CA GLN A 117 3.44 1.38 -8.76
C GLN A 117 3.30 1.79 -10.23
N ARG A 118 3.90 1.01 -11.14
CA ARG A 118 3.91 1.31 -12.57
C ARG A 118 2.52 1.25 -13.21
N ARG A 119 1.65 0.37 -12.73
CA ARG A 119 0.29 0.20 -13.27
C ARG A 119 -0.73 1.20 -12.73
N ARG A 120 -0.36 2.05 -11.78
CA ARG A 120 -1.28 3.05 -11.22
C ARG A 120 -1.56 4.17 -12.20
N ASP A 121 -2.67 4.86 -11.99
CA ASP A 121 -3.13 5.93 -12.89
C ASP A 121 -2.16 7.12 -12.95
N PHE A 122 -1.73 7.61 -11.79
CA PHE A 122 -0.89 8.82 -11.71
C PHE A 122 0.31 8.60 -10.78
N THR A 123 1.39 9.35 -11.05
CA THR A 123 2.61 9.30 -10.23
C THR A 123 2.34 9.68 -8.78
N ILE A 124 1.44 10.63 -8.53
CA ILE A 124 1.06 11.06 -7.18
C ILE A 124 0.35 9.95 -6.39
N ASN A 125 -0.23 8.98 -7.07
CA ASN A 125 -0.89 7.82 -6.48
C ASN A 125 0.01 6.58 -6.46
N ALA A 126 1.24 6.70 -6.94
CA ALA A 126 2.21 5.62 -7.01
C ALA A 126 3.29 5.70 -5.92
N MET A 127 3.24 6.69 -5.06
CA MET A 127 4.14 6.79 -3.92
C MET A 127 3.82 5.73 -2.86
N ALA A 128 4.84 5.23 -2.20
CA ALA A 128 4.67 4.21 -1.18
C ALA A 128 5.55 4.49 0.05
N TRP A 129 5.10 4.03 1.22
CA TRP A 129 5.91 4.01 2.44
C TRP A 129 6.22 2.57 2.82
N SER A 130 7.48 2.29 3.10
CA SER A 130 7.89 0.97 3.59
C SER A 130 7.32 0.69 4.98
N LEU A 131 6.87 -0.56 5.18
CA LEU A 131 6.47 -1.08 6.48
C LEU A 131 7.51 -2.06 7.04
N ALA A 132 8.65 -2.23 6.38
CA ALA A 132 9.74 -3.04 6.91
C ALA A 132 10.33 -2.40 8.16
N GLU A 133 10.72 -3.20 9.15
CA GLU A 133 11.21 -2.67 10.43
C GLU A 133 12.48 -1.83 10.25
N GLU A 134 13.37 -2.23 9.35
CA GLU A 134 14.66 -1.58 9.10
C GLU A 134 14.56 -0.20 8.43
N ASP A 135 13.48 0.06 7.69
CA ASP A 135 13.29 1.34 6.99
C ASP A 135 11.85 1.86 7.08
N PHE A 136 11.22 1.59 8.20
CA PHE A 136 9.82 1.94 8.46
C PHE A 136 9.52 3.41 8.17
N GLY A 137 8.57 3.66 7.27
CA GLY A 137 8.17 5.02 6.86
C GLY A 137 9.01 5.62 5.73
N ARG A 138 9.97 4.88 5.18
CA ARG A 138 10.76 5.35 4.06
C ARG A 138 9.87 5.52 2.81
N LEU A 139 9.99 6.68 2.17
CA LEU A 139 9.28 6.96 0.91
C LEU A 139 9.96 6.21 -0.25
N VAL A 140 9.16 5.47 -1.00
CA VAL A 140 9.56 4.80 -2.25
C VAL A 140 8.80 5.47 -3.38
N ASP A 141 9.51 6.28 -4.17
CA ASP A 141 8.90 7.17 -5.16
C ASP A 141 9.69 7.13 -6.49
N PRO A 142 9.66 5.99 -7.20
CA PRO A 142 10.48 5.83 -8.41
C PRO A 142 10.02 6.67 -9.60
N PHE A 143 8.81 7.20 -9.57
CA PHE A 143 8.23 7.98 -10.68
C PHE A 143 8.11 9.48 -10.35
N ASP A 144 8.80 9.95 -9.33
CA ASP A 144 8.80 11.36 -8.92
C ASP A 144 7.42 11.94 -8.62
N GLY A 145 6.56 11.14 -7.99
CA GLY A 145 5.22 11.58 -7.59
C GLY A 145 5.25 12.77 -6.64
N MET A 146 6.23 12.82 -5.74
CA MET A 146 6.38 13.94 -4.81
C MET A 146 6.63 15.26 -5.54
N ARG A 147 7.47 15.25 -6.57
CA ARG A 147 7.71 16.43 -7.40
C ARG A 147 6.44 16.85 -8.14
N ASP A 148 5.75 15.89 -8.76
CA ASP A 148 4.51 16.17 -9.47
C ASP A 148 3.44 16.72 -8.53
N LEU A 149 3.38 16.21 -7.30
CA LEU A 149 2.47 16.71 -6.29
C LEU A 149 2.74 18.19 -5.94
N HIS A 150 4.01 18.54 -5.71
CA HIS A 150 4.41 19.93 -5.41
C HIS A 150 4.17 20.87 -6.56
N GLU A 151 4.36 20.41 -7.79
CA GLU A 151 4.20 21.22 -9.00
C GLU A 151 2.78 21.21 -9.54
N GLY A 152 1.86 20.45 -8.93
CA GLY A 152 0.48 20.36 -9.38
C GLY A 152 0.32 19.66 -10.73
N ILE A 153 1.17 18.69 -11.02
CA ILE A 153 1.20 17.97 -12.30
C ILE A 153 0.49 16.61 -12.15
N ILE A 154 -0.38 16.30 -13.11
CA ILE A 154 -0.99 14.99 -13.28
C ILE A 154 -0.27 14.27 -14.40
N ARG A 155 0.38 13.16 -14.08
CA ARG A 155 1.21 12.42 -15.02
C ARG A 155 1.07 10.92 -14.75
N THR A 156 1.06 10.11 -15.81
CA THR A 156 1.06 8.65 -15.67
C THR A 156 2.47 8.15 -15.32
N PRO A 157 2.60 7.04 -14.55
CA PRO A 157 3.91 6.51 -14.14
C PRO A 157 4.77 5.98 -15.29
N CYS A 158 4.16 5.60 -16.39
CA CYS A 158 4.91 5.12 -17.56
C CYS A 158 4.44 5.81 -18.83
N ASP A 159 5.34 5.84 -19.80
CA ASP A 159 5.10 6.47 -21.10
C ASP A 159 4.09 5.67 -21.94
#